data_89fc8554bd620bd9437c2fe74155cece
#
_entry.id   89fc8554bd620bd9437c2fe74155cece
#
_cell.length_a   1.000
_cell.length_b   1.000
_cell.length_c   1.000
_cell.angle_alpha   90.00
_cell.angle_beta   90.00
_cell.angle_gamma   90.00
#
_symmetry.space_group_name_H-M   'P 1'
#
loop_
_entity.id
_entity.type
_entity.pdbx_description
1 polymer ?
#
loop_
_entity_poly.entity_id
_entity_poly.type
_entity_poly.pdbx_seq_one_letter_code
_entity_poly.pdbx_strand_id
1 'polypeptide(L)'
;MKYAIVGTGARHAMFRKAITQTHAASNELVALCDINAERLALSAGKIPDQSGNGIATYDAAQFERMLTEQQPDTVIVTTPDYLHHDYIVRALRDGRDVMTEKPMTVDLGKLREILDAQRASGRKVTVTFNYRYTPARTQLKDMLLSGVIGDITA
;
A
#
# COMPACT_ATOMS: atom_id res chain seq x y z
N MET A 1 8.74 -9.37 7.33
CA MET A 1 7.48 -9.42 6.55
C MET A 1 7.79 -9.17 5.09
N LYS A 2 7.10 -9.90 4.20
CA LYS A 2 7.22 -9.74 2.74
C LYS A 2 6.13 -8.83 2.19
N TYR A 3 6.53 -7.89 1.36
CA TYR A 3 5.63 -6.91 0.74
C TYR A 3 5.70 -6.98 -0.78
N ALA A 4 4.56 -6.84 -1.45
CA ALA A 4 4.50 -6.52 -2.87
C ALA A 4 3.80 -5.17 -3.06
N ILE A 5 4.20 -4.40 -4.06
CA ILE A 5 3.56 -3.11 -4.38
C ILE A 5 2.92 -3.21 -5.75
N VAL A 6 1.64 -2.84 -5.86
CA VAL A 6 0.93 -2.65 -7.13
C VAL A 6 0.65 -1.17 -7.37
N GLY A 7 1.06 -0.68 -8.54
CA GLY A 7 1.08 0.73 -8.91
C GLY A 7 2.40 1.40 -8.56
N THR A 8 3.26 1.62 -9.57
CA THR A 8 4.59 2.25 -9.40
C THR A 8 4.60 3.74 -9.78
N GLY A 9 3.46 4.44 -9.58
CA GLY A 9 3.33 5.89 -9.68
C GLY A 9 4.07 6.64 -8.56
N ALA A 10 3.87 7.96 -8.43
CA ALA A 10 4.59 8.78 -7.46
C ALA A 10 4.46 8.29 -6.01
N ARG A 11 3.28 7.77 -5.63
CA ARG A 11 2.98 7.38 -4.23
C ARG A 11 3.74 6.15 -3.76
N HIS A 12 4.05 5.19 -4.65
CA HIS A 12 4.77 3.97 -4.25
C HIS A 12 6.15 4.25 -3.65
N ALA A 13 6.81 5.35 -4.06
CA ALA A 13 8.19 5.63 -3.70
C ALA A 13 8.42 5.72 -2.18
N MET A 14 7.45 6.25 -1.43
CA MET A 14 7.54 6.33 0.03
C MET A 14 7.50 4.95 0.67
N PHE A 15 6.63 4.06 0.21
CA PHE A 15 6.53 2.68 0.71
C PHE A 15 7.76 1.87 0.34
N ARG A 16 8.21 1.96 -0.92
CA ARG A 16 9.45 1.33 -1.37
C ARG A 16 10.61 1.73 -0.47
N LYS A 17 10.84 3.04 -0.27
CA LYS A 17 11.91 3.55 0.60
C LYS A 17 11.77 3.06 2.05
N ALA A 18 10.55 3.07 2.59
CA ALA A 18 10.31 2.59 3.95
C ALA A 18 10.71 1.12 4.10
N ILE A 19 10.33 0.25 3.15
CA ILE A 19 10.61 -1.18 3.21
C ILE A 19 12.09 -1.48 2.94
N THR A 20 12.67 -0.87 1.89
CA THR A 20 14.02 -1.24 1.42
C THR A 20 15.16 -0.47 2.11
N GLN A 21 14.85 0.57 2.89
CA GLN A 21 15.84 1.41 3.57
C GLN A 21 15.52 1.58 5.06
N THR A 22 14.42 2.29 5.39
CA THR A 22 14.14 2.68 6.78
C THR A 22 13.87 1.49 7.70
N HIS A 23 13.19 0.47 7.19
CA HIS A 23 12.78 -0.71 7.95
C HIS A 23 13.27 -2.02 7.30
N ALA A 24 14.36 -1.98 6.56
CA ALA A 24 14.91 -3.14 5.83
C ALA A 24 15.30 -4.30 6.74
N ALA A 25 15.64 -4.04 8.00
CA ALA A 25 16.05 -5.09 8.95
C ALA A 25 14.95 -6.13 9.25
N SER A 26 13.66 -5.76 9.07
CA SER A 26 12.52 -6.63 9.40
C SER A 26 11.54 -6.81 8.23
N ASN A 27 11.78 -6.16 7.10
CA ASN A 27 10.89 -6.14 5.97
C ASN A 27 11.64 -6.37 4.66
N GLU A 28 10.96 -7.02 3.72
CA GLU A 28 11.47 -7.35 2.40
C GLU A 28 10.44 -6.92 1.34
N LEU A 29 10.88 -6.21 0.30
CA LEU A 29 10.08 -5.95 -0.88
C LEU A 29 10.36 -7.05 -1.90
N VAL A 30 9.39 -7.93 -2.13
CA VAL A 30 9.57 -9.12 -2.99
C VAL A 30 9.13 -8.89 -4.43
N ALA A 31 8.21 -7.96 -4.69
CA ALA A 31 7.72 -7.69 -6.04
C ALA A 31 7.20 -6.28 -6.25
N LEU A 32 7.25 -5.86 -7.52
CA LEU A 32 6.55 -4.69 -8.06
C LEU A 32 5.61 -5.13 -9.18
N CYS A 33 4.43 -4.50 -9.26
CA CYS A 33 3.43 -4.75 -10.29
C CYS A 33 2.88 -3.42 -10.84
N ASP A 34 2.87 -3.23 -12.15
CA ASP A 34 2.30 -2.04 -12.81
C ASP A 34 1.94 -2.38 -14.26
N ILE A 35 1.02 -1.63 -14.85
CA ILE A 35 0.71 -1.69 -16.27
C ILE A 35 1.80 -1.05 -17.15
N ASN A 36 2.64 -0.20 -16.59
CA ASN A 36 3.67 0.54 -17.31
C ASN A 36 5.06 -0.05 -17.05
N ALA A 37 5.61 -0.70 -18.05
CA ALA A 37 6.91 -1.38 -17.98
C ALA A 37 8.08 -0.41 -17.68
N GLU A 38 8.04 0.83 -18.17
CA GLU A 38 9.10 1.82 -17.92
C GLU A 38 9.10 2.24 -16.45
N ARG A 39 7.92 2.48 -15.85
CA ARG A 39 7.81 2.77 -14.41
C ARG A 39 8.29 1.60 -13.55
N LEU A 40 7.99 0.36 -13.95
CA LEU A 40 8.50 -0.83 -13.29
C LEU A 40 10.03 -0.84 -13.31
N ALA A 41 10.64 -0.69 -14.49
CA ALA A 41 12.09 -0.68 -14.64
C ALA A 41 12.77 0.44 -13.84
N LEU A 42 12.23 1.67 -13.89
CA LEU A 42 12.71 2.80 -13.10
C LEU A 42 12.61 2.58 -11.59
N SER A 43 11.55 1.93 -11.14
CA SER A 43 11.38 1.63 -9.71
C SER A 43 12.29 0.50 -9.27
N ALA A 44 12.39 -0.57 -10.06
CA ALA A 44 13.26 -1.70 -9.80
C ALA A 44 14.74 -1.28 -9.69
N GLY A 45 15.21 -0.45 -10.61
CA GLY A 45 16.58 0.08 -10.61
C GLY A 45 16.94 0.95 -9.40
N LYS A 46 15.96 1.36 -8.59
CA LYS A 46 16.17 2.12 -7.33
C LYS A 46 16.18 1.23 -6.08
N ILE A 47 16.04 -0.07 -6.22
CA ILE A 47 16.07 -1.04 -5.13
C ILE A 47 17.46 -1.66 -5.11
N PRO A 48 18.17 -1.59 -3.96
CA PRO A 48 19.48 -2.28 -3.84
C PRO A 48 19.29 -3.77 -4.10
N ASP A 49 20.00 -4.29 -5.07
CA ASP A 49 20.01 -5.72 -5.35
C ASP A 49 20.87 -6.44 -4.31
N GLN A 50 20.24 -7.10 -3.37
CA GLN A 50 20.93 -7.90 -2.34
C GLN A 50 21.11 -9.37 -2.74
N SER A 51 20.40 -9.81 -3.78
CA SER A 51 20.36 -11.22 -4.20
C SER A 51 21.08 -11.51 -5.50
N GLY A 52 21.48 -10.48 -6.26
CA GLY A 52 22.06 -10.61 -7.61
C GLY A 52 21.04 -10.87 -8.72
N ASN A 53 19.75 -11.02 -8.37
CA ASN A 53 18.67 -11.31 -9.32
C ASN A 53 17.71 -10.15 -9.56
N GLY A 54 17.91 -9.01 -8.86
CA GLY A 54 16.98 -7.88 -8.87
C GLY A 54 15.65 -8.17 -8.21
N ILE A 55 14.78 -7.16 -8.16
CA ILE A 55 13.41 -7.30 -7.69
C ILE A 55 12.51 -7.91 -8.76
N ALA A 56 11.64 -8.86 -8.41
CA ALA A 56 10.65 -9.42 -9.33
C ALA A 56 9.66 -8.34 -9.80
N THR A 57 9.40 -8.30 -11.11
CA THR A 57 8.49 -7.33 -11.73
C THR A 57 7.42 -8.04 -12.54
N TYR A 58 6.18 -7.55 -12.43
CA TYR A 58 5.01 -8.14 -13.07
C TYR A 58 4.17 -7.08 -13.77
N ASP A 59 3.67 -7.42 -14.96
CA ASP A 59 2.59 -6.65 -15.57
C ASP A 59 1.31 -6.75 -14.72
N ALA A 60 0.46 -5.73 -14.79
CA ALA A 60 -0.80 -5.69 -14.04
C ALA A 60 -1.72 -6.89 -14.32
N ALA A 61 -1.68 -7.44 -15.55
CA ALA A 61 -2.41 -8.64 -15.91
C ALA A 61 -1.88 -9.92 -15.23
N GLN A 62 -0.68 -9.87 -14.66
CA GLN A 62 -0.04 -10.98 -13.98
C GLN A 62 -0.11 -10.87 -12.45
N PHE A 63 -1.04 -10.06 -11.93
CA PHE A 63 -1.15 -9.80 -10.50
C PHE A 63 -1.31 -11.08 -9.66
N GLU A 64 -2.20 -12.02 -10.06
CA GLU A 64 -2.38 -13.30 -9.37
C GLU A 64 -1.13 -14.18 -9.44
N ARG A 65 -0.44 -14.16 -10.58
CA ARG A 65 0.83 -14.86 -10.73
C ARG A 65 1.87 -14.32 -9.74
N MET A 66 1.95 -12.99 -9.58
CA MET A 66 2.80 -12.36 -8.58
C MET A 66 2.47 -12.86 -7.16
N LEU A 67 1.17 -12.91 -6.78
CA LEU A 67 0.75 -13.39 -5.46
C LEU A 67 1.17 -14.84 -5.22
N THR A 68 1.00 -15.69 -6.23
CA THR A 68 1.35 -17.12 -6.16
C THR A 68 2.85 -17.36 -6.09
N GLU A 69 3.65 -16.67 -6.92
CA GLU A 69 5.09 -16.89 -7.03
C GLU A 69 5.86 -16.24 -5.88
N GLN A 70 5.47 -15.03 -5.46
CA GLN A 70 6.23 -14.26 -4.46
C GLN A 70 5.70 -14.40 -3.03
N GLN A 71 4.46 -14.85 -2.89
CA GLN A 71 3.80 -15.08 -1.60
C GLN A 71 4.01 -13.93 -0.59
N PRO A 72 3.65 -12.67 -0.94
CA PRO A 72 3.79 -11.56 0.00
C PRO A 72 2.85 -11.75 1.18
N ASP A 73 3.27 -11.30 2.38
CA ASP A 73 2.39 -11.22 3.55
C ASP A 73 1.36 -10.09 3.36
N THR A 74 1.81 -8.98 2.74
CA THR A 74 1.01 -7.78 2.55
C THR A 74 1.18 -7.22 1.13
N VAL A 75 0.08 -6.87 0.49
CA VAL A 75 0.04 -6.14 -0.77
C VAL A 75 -0.20 -4.66 -0.51
N ILE A 76 0.66 -3.80 -1.05
CA ILE A 76 0.50 -2.33 -0.98
C ILE A 76 -0.10 -1.85 -2.29
N VAL A 77 -1.28 -1.22 -2.22
CA VAL A 77 -2.01 -0.71 -3.38
C VAL A 77 -1.82 0.80 -3.49
N THR A 78 -1.13 1.23 -4.56
CA THR A 78 -0.83 2.63 -4.88
C THR A 78 -1.18 2.98 -6.33
N THR A 79 -2.15 2.27 -6.88
CA THR A 79 -2.75 2.51 -8.20
C THR A 79 -3.62 3.79 -8.20
N PRO A 80 -4.18 4.22 -9.33
CA PRO A 80 -5.27 5.19 -9.33
C PRO A 80 -6.48 4.74 -8.50
N ASP A 81 -7.15 5.69 -7.86
CA ASP A 81 -8.20 5.47 -6.84
C ASP A 81 -9.31 4.50 -7.29
N TYR A 82 -9.74 4.61 -8.55
CA TYR A 82 -10.81 3.78 -9.11
C TYR A 82 -10.43 2.30 -9.27
N LEU A 83 -9.14 1.97 -9.21
CA LEU A 83 -8.61 0.61 -9.28
C LEU A 83 -8.33 -0.01 -7.92
N HIS A 84 -8.32 0.76 -6.83
CA HIS A 84 -7.99 0.24 -5.50
C HIS A 84 -8.82 -0.97 -5.13
N HIS A 85 -10.15 -0.87 -5.31
CA HIS A 85 -11.09 -1.94 -4.97
C HIS A 85 -10.71 -3.28 -5.60
N ASP A 86 -10.38 -3.31 -6.91
CA ASP A 86 -10.08 -4.55 -7.63
C ASP A 86 -8.89 -5.27 -7.00
N TYR A 87 -7.78 -4.57 -6.81
CA TYR A 87 -6.57 -5.15 -6.21
C TYR A 87 -6.75 -5.51 -4.74
N ILE A 88 -7.52 -4.74 -3.97
CA ILE A 88 -7.81 -5.03 -2.56
C ILE A 88 -8.57 -6.35 -2.45
N VAL A 89 -9.66 -6.51 -3.21
CA VAL A 89 -10.51 -7.71 -3.15
C VAL A 89 -9.75 -8.95 -3.60
N ARG A 90 -8.97 -8.85 -4.68
CA ARG A 90 -8.15 -9.95 -5.20
C ARG A 90 -7.07 -10.39 -4.20
N ALA A 91 -6.36 -9.46 -3.59
CA ALA A 91 -5.35 -9.76 -2.57
C ALA A 91 -5.96 -10.40 -1.32
N LEU A 92 -7.10 -9.89 -0.84
CA LEU A 92 -7.80 -10.48 0.31
C LEU A 92 -8.26 -11.90 0.04
N ARG A 93 -8.81 -12.17 -1.16
CA ARG A 93 -9.25 -13.51 -1.59
C ARG A 93 -8.08 -14.50 -1.69
N ASP A 94 -6.88 -14.02 -2.03
CA ASP A 94 -5.65 -14.82 -2.02
C ASP A 94 -5.05 -14.99 -0.61
N GLY A 95 -5.71 -14.44 0.42
CA GLY A 95 -5.28 -14.57 1.81
C GLY A 95 -4.12 -13.63 2.19
N ARG A 96 -4.00 -12.48 1.55
CA ARG A 96 -2.98 -11.46 1.87
C ARG A 96 -3.59 -10.30 2.64
N ASP A 97 -2.83 -9.73 3.55
CA ASP A 97 -3.17 -8.43 4.13
C ASP A 97 -2.99 -7.34 3.09
N VAL A 98 -3.72 -6.25 3.24
CA VAL A 98 -3.66 -5.13 2.28
C VAL A 98 -3.38 -3.82 3.00
N MET A 99 -2.47 -3.04 2.44
CA MET A 99 -2.28 -1.63 2.76
C MET A 99 -2.61 -0.80 1.51
N THR A 100 -3.52 0.15 1.60
CA THR A 100 -3.93 0.93 0.42
C THR A 100 -3.80 2.43 0.63
N GLU A 101 -3.49 3.15 -0.43
CA GLU A 101 -3.59 4.62 -0.43
C GLU A 101 -5.05 5.06 -0.28
N LYS A 102 -5.19 6.29 0.17
CA LYS A 102 -6.49 6.94 0.29
C LYS A 102 -6.94 7.49 -1.10
N PRO A 103 -8.24 7.53 -1.37
CA PRO A 103 -9.31 6.88 -0.62
C PRO A 103 -9.30 5.36 -0.86
N MET A 104 -9.79 4.57 0.08
CA MET A 104 -9.87 3.12 -0.11
C MET A 104 -10.73 2.75 -1.33
N THR A 105 -11.83 3.46 -1.51
CA THR A 105 -12.69 3.43 -2.70
C THR A 105 -13.52 4.70 -2.76
N VAL A 106 -14.11 4.99 -3.91
CA VAL A 106 -15.01 6.13 -4.15
C VAL A 106 -16.45 5.68 -4.42
N ASP A 107 -16.74 4.38 -4.28
CA ASP A 107 -18.01 3.77 -4.57
C ASP A 107 -18.52 2.93 -3.39
N LEU A 108 -19.80 3.09 -3.03
CA LEU A 108 -20.39 2.43 -1.86
C LEU A 108 -20.61 0.93 -2.07
N GLY A 109 -20.91 0.51 -3.30
CA GLY A 109 -21.00 -0.92 -3.66
C GLY A 109 -19.66 -1.62 -3.52
N LYS A 110 -18.61 -1.00 -4.07
CA LYS A 110 -17.23 -1.46 -3.95
C LYS A 110 -16.73 -1.50 -2.51
N LEU A 111 -17.16 -0.53 -1.67
CA LEU A 111 -16.86 -0.56 -0.23
C LEU A 111 -17.42 -1.83 0.43
N ARG A 112 -18.67 -2.18 0.13
CA ARG A 112 -19.30 -3.39 0.68
C ARG A 112 -18.54 -4.65 0.25
N GLU A 113 -18.16 -4.75 -1.03
CA GLU A 113 -17.38 -5.89 -1.52
C GLU A 113 -16.02 -6.03 -0.83
N ILE A 114 -15.32 -4.91 -0.55
CA ILE A 114 -14.07 -4.93 0.23
C ILE A 114 -14.32 -5.46 1.64
N LEU A 115 -15.37 -4.95 2.33
CA LEU A 115 -15.69 -5.38 3.68
C LEU A 115 -16.10 -6.85 3.74
N ASP A 116 -16.84 -7.33 2.75
CA ASP A 116 -17.23 -8.75 2.67
C ASP A 116 -16.02 -9.64 2.39
N ALA A 117 -15.14 -9.25 1.48
CA ALA A 117 -13.89 -9.98 1.22
C ALA A 117 -12.97 -9.99 2.45
N GLN A 118 -12.89 -8.87 3.18
CA GLN A 118 -12.12 -8.78 4.42
C GLN A 118 -12.67 -9.72 5.50
N ARG A 119 -13.98 -9.74 5.70
CA ARG A 119 -14.63 -10.65 6.67
C ARG A 119 -14.42 -12.12 6.28
N ALA A 120 -14.61 -12.45 5.02
CA ALA A 120 -14.47 -13.82 4.52
C ALA A 120 -13.04 -14.35 4.62
N SER A 121 -12.05 -13.51 4.36
CA SER A 121 -10.63 -13.89 4.42
C SER A 121 -10.04 -13.86 5.82
N GLY A 122 -10.61 -13.11 6.76
CA GLY A 122 -10.03 -12.83 8.07
C GLY A 122 -8.76 -11.95 8.02
N ARG A 123 -8.46 -11.36 6.85
CA ARG A 123 -7.28 -10.52 6.63
C ARG A 123 -7.54 -9.06 6.97
N LYS A 124 -6.47 -8.26 7.02
CA LYS A 124 -6.55 -6.85 7.38
C LYS A 124 -6.48 -5.95 6.15
N VAL A 125 -7.27 -4.87 6.17
CA VAL A 125 -7.12 -3.74 5.24
C VAL A 125 -6.75 -2.51 6.04
N THR A 126 -5.63 -1.90 5.70
CA THR A 126 -5.15 -0.65 6.31
C THR A 126 -5.16 0.45 5.27
N VAL A 127 -5.90 1.53 5.53
CA VAL A 127 -5.87 2.74 4.69
C VAL A 127 -4.84 3.71 5.21
N THR A 128 -3.93 4.16 4.35
CA THR A 128 -2.83 5.03 4.74
C THR A 128 -3.23 6.50 4.72
N PHE A 129 -3.54 7.05 5.88
CA PHE A 129 -3.79 8.48 6.07
C PHE A 129 -2.48 9.17 6.42
N ASN A 130 -1.64 9.43 5.42
CA ASN A 130 -0.27 9.92 5.56
C ASN A 130 -0.14 11.24 6.34
N TYR A 131 -1.19 12.07 6.39
CA TYR A 131 -1.16 13.31 7.15
C TYR A 131 -1.45 13.15 8.64
N ARG A 132 -2.09 12.04 9.04
CA ARG A 132 -2.55 11.83 10.42
C ARG A 132 -1.44 11.90 11.46
N TYR A 133 -0.25 11.42 11.10
CA TYR A 133 0.88 11.26 12.02
C TYR A 133 2.06 12.19 11.71
N THR A 134 1.87 13.21 10.87
CA THR A 134 2.94 14.19 10.64
C THR A 134 3.17 15.04 11.90
N PRO A 135 4.42 15.32 12.29
CA PRO A 135 4.72 16.04 13.55
C PRO A 135 3.94 17.34 13.71
N ALA A 136 3.90 18.17 12.66
CA ALA A 136 3.17 19.44 12.70
C ALA A 136 1.67 19.28 12.96
N ARG A 137 1.03 18.23 12.42
CA ARG A 137 -0.40 17.97 12.64
C ARG A 137 -0.68 17.34 13.99
N THR A 138 0.23 16.53 14.49
CA THR A 138 0.16 16.03 15.86
C THR A 138 0.23 17.19 16.83
N GLN A 139 1.20 18.10 16.67
CA GLN A 139 1.32 19.30 17.48
C GLN A 139 0.08 20.18 17.41
N LEU A 140 -0.46 20.43 16.21
CA LEU A 140 -1.72 21.18 16.05
C LEU A 140 -2.87 20.52 16.81
N LYS A 141 -3.04 19.20 16.69
CA LYS A 141 -4.05 18.46 17.45
C LYS A 141 -3.87 18.65 18.96
N ASP A 142 -2.65 18.53 19.45
CA ASP A 142 -2.36 18.69 20.89
C ASP A 142 -2.67 20.10 21.37
N MET A 143 -2.37 21.13 20.58
CA MET A 143 -2.74 22.53 20.86
C MET A 143 -4.27 22.70 20.91
N LEU A 144 -5.01 22.13 19.98
CA LEU A 144 -6.48 22.17 19.97
C LEU A 144 -7.06 21.50 21.22
N LEU A 145 -6.54 20.32 21.58
CA LEU A 145 -7.01 19.57 22.75
C LEU A 145 -6.63 20.23 24.09
N SER A 146 -5.57 21.02 24.14
CA SER A 146 -5.13 21.74 25.34
C SER A 146 -6.03 22.96 25.67
N GLY A 147 -6.93 23.33 24.76
CA GLY A 147 -7.79 24.52 24.96
C GLY A 147 -7.07 25.86 24.82
N VAL A 148 -5.81 25.91 24.38
CA VAL A 148 -5.01 27.14 24.27
C VAL A 148 -5.65 28.20 23.35
N ILE A 149 -6.49 27.78 22.42
CA ILE A 149 -7.23 28.65 21.51
C ILE A 149 -8.71 28.80 21.89
N GLY A 150 -9.14 28.27 23.05
CA GLY A 150 -10.53 28.21 23.48
C GLY A 150 -11.32 27.07 22.83
N ASP A 151 -12.65 27.13 22.95
CA ASP A 151 -13.54 26.13 22.39
C ASP A 151 -13.63 26.23 20.86
N ILE A 152 -13.62 25.07 20.20
CA ILE A 152 -13.82 25.00 18.76
C ILE A 152 -15.34 25.05 18.52
N THR A 153 -15.78 26.13 17.89
CA THR A 153 -17.19 26.28 17.43
C THR A 153 -17.27 25.97 15.94
N ALA A 154 -18.31 25.25 15.55
CA ALA A 154 -18.58 24.91 14.14
C ALA A 154 -19.09 26.13 13.34
#